data_3b4e7f882ad612c3c2058ef4c0577f00
#
_entry.id   3b4e7f882ad612c3c2058ef4c0577f00
#
_cell.length_a   1.000
_cell.length_b   1.000
_cell.length_c   1.000
_cell.angle_alpha   90.00
_cell.angle_beta   90.00
_cell.angle_gamma   90.00
#
_symmetry.space_group_name_H-M   'P 1'
#
loop_
_entity.id
_entity.type
_entity.pdbx_description
1 polymer ?
#
loop_
_entity_poly.entity_id
_entity_poly.type
_entity_poly.pdbx_seq_one_letter_code
_entity_poly.pdbx_strand_id
1 'polypeptide(L)'
;VEGGTFDWMQNDKFPSMTEPYEGYHGLSFAEEFGPTAFTMMARAEGMRDMGPCLAPQNAWNILHGLETLSLRMEKHCSNALKMVEYLSNHESVAWVSHASAPGHPDKELAEKILPKGTGSMIAFGIKGGKEAGAAFINNVKLASHLANVGDARTLVIHPASATHSQM
;
A
#
# COMPACT_ATOMS: atom_id res chain seq x y z
N VAL A 1 9.39 -4.31 -8.24
CA VAL A 1 10.52 -3.99 -7.36
C VAL A 1 11.68 -3.53 -8.22
N GLU A 2 12.22 -2.37 -7.92
CA GLU A 2 13.41 -1.82 -8.56
C GLU A 2 14.62 -2.10 -7.66
N GLY A 3 15.67 -2.71 -8.18
CA GLY A 3 16.88 -3.09 -7.45
C GLY A 3 18.17 -2.60 -8.09
N GLY A 4 18.08 -1.87 -9.21
CA GLY A 4 19.23 -1.45 -9.99
C GLY A 4 20.05 -0.31 -9.36
N THR A 5 19.46 0.43 -8.44
CA THR A 5 20.11 1.52 -7.71
C THR A 5 20.63 1.12 -6.33
N PHE A 6 20.31 -0.08 -5.88
CA PHE A 6 20.77 -0.59 -4.58
C PHE A 6 22.16 -1.23 -4.74
N ASP A 7 23.10 -0.80 -3.91
CA ASP A 7 24.43 -1.41 -3.87
C ASP A 7 24.42 -2.67 -2.99
N TRP A 8 24.26 -3.81 -3.63
CA TRP A 8 24.18 -5.11 -2.95
C TRP A 8 25.48 -5.47 -2.24
N MET A 9 26.64 -5.08 -2.79
CA MET A 9 27.96 -5.43 -2.25
C MET A 9 28.31 -4.71 -0.95
N GLN A 10 27.67 -3.57 -0.68
CA GLN A 10 27.86 -2.83 0.56
C GLN A 10 26.93 -3.28 1.70
N ASN A 11 26.19 -4.38 1.52
CA ASN A 11 25.20 -4.81 2.48
C ASN A 11 25.30 -6.29 2.79
N ASP A 12 25.63 -6.62 4.03
CA ASP A 12 25.80 -7.99 4.55
C ASP A 12 24.46 -8.72 4.85
N LYS A 13 23.32 -8.03 4.72
CA LYS A 13 21.99 -8.59 5.01
C LYS A 13 21.45 -9.51 3.90
N PHE A 14 22.09 -9.52 2.75
CA PHE A 14 21.63 -10.27 1.58
C PHE A 14 22.73 -11.22 1.05
N PRO A 15 23.19 -12.20 1.84
CA PRO A 15 24.27 -13.10 1.42
C PRO A 15 23.92 -13.86 0.14
N SER A 16 22.65 -14.19 -0.09
CA SER A 16 22.18 -14.83 -1.32
C SER A 16 22.45 -14.01 -2.60
N MET A 17 22.68 -12.71 -2.47
CA MET A 17 23.04 -11.83 -3.59
C MET A 17 24.55 -11.66 -3.76
N THR A 18 25.29 -11.70 -2.66
CA THR A 18 26.69 -11.26 -2.61
C THR A 18 27.69 -12.41 -2.43
N GLU A 19 27.25 -13.55 -1.86
CA GLU A 19 28.10 -14.71 -1.70
C GLU A 19 28.04 -15.66 -2.91
N PRO A 20 29.09 -16.48 -3.12
CA PRO A 20 29.08 -17.51 -4.14
C PRO A 20 27.94 -18.51 -3.96
N TYR A 21 27.12 -18.69 -4.97
CA TYR A 21 25.96 -19.58 -4.94
C TYR A 21 26.27 -20.92 -5.61
N GLU A 22 26.30 -21.98 -4.82
CA GLU A 22 26.66 -23.33 -5.26
C GLU A 22 25.77 -23.87 -6.40
N GLY A 23 24.48 -23.56 -6.37
CA GLY A 23 23.52 -23.97 -7.40
C GLY A 23 23.80 -23.39 -8.80
N TYR A 24 24.67 -22.37 -8.87
CA TYR A 24 25.15 -21.73 -10.10
C TYR A 24 26.68 -21.71 -10.16
N HIS A 25 27.32 -22.80 -9.74
CA HIS A 25 28.76 -23.00 -9.86
C HIS A 25 29.61 -21.96 -9.16
N GLY A 26 29.14 -21.44 -8.02
CA GLY A 26 29.86 -20.42 -7.24
C GLY A 26 29.72 -19.00 -7.76
N LEU A 27 28.74 -18.72 -8.61
CA LEU A 27 28.46 -17.37 -9.10
C LEU A 27 27.91 -16.47 -7.97
N SER A 28 28.39 -15.24 -7.87
CA SER A 28 27.78 -14.17 -7.09
C SER A 28 26.88 -13.32 -7.99
N PHE A 29 25.59 -13.23 -7.67
CA PHE A 29 24.64 -12.48 -8.49
C PHE A 29 24.97 -10.99 -8.54
N ALA A 30 25.40 -10.41 -7.42
CA ALA A 30 25.74 -9.00 -7.36
C ALA A 30 26.98 -8.66 -8.18
N GLU A 31 28.03 -9.49 -8.12
CA GLU A 31 29.26 -9.29 -8.89
C GLU A 31 29.04 -9.45 -10.39
N GLU A 32 28.35 -10.50 -10.81
CA GLU A 32 28.19 -10.83 -12.22
C GLU A 32 27.17 -9.94 -12.93
N PHE A 33 26.06 -9.60 -12.27
CA PHE A 33 24.94 -8.92 -12.91
C PHE A 33 24.74 -7.47 -12.50
N GLY A 34 25.47 -6.97 -11.51
CA GLY A 34 25.44 -5.56 -11.09
C GLY A 34 23.99 -5.02 -10.92
N PRO A 35 23.58 -4.00 -11.67
CA PRO A 35 22.25 -3.40 -11.56
C PRO A 35 21.08 -4.36 -11.82
N THR A 36 21.33 -5.48 -12.52
CA THR A 36 20.29 -6.47 -12.83
C THR A 36 20.31 -7.69 -11.89
N ALA A 37 21.18 -7.70 -10.89
CA ALA A 37 21.40 -8.82 -9.97
C ALA A 37 20.10 -9.34 -9.34
N PHE A 38 19.26 -8.46 -8.80
CA PHE A 38 17.99 -8.83 -8.20
C PHE A 38 17.05 -9.53 -9.21
N THR A 39 16.93 -8.98 -10.40
CA THR A 39 16.09 -9.56 -11.46
C THR A 39 16.63 -10.92 -11.90
N MET A 40 17.94 -11.05 -12.02
CA MET A 40 18.56 -12.32 -12.43
C MET A 40 18.42 -13.40 -11.35
N MET A 41 18.61 -13.06 -10.09
CA MET A 41 18.37 -14.00 -8.98
C MET A 41 16.89 -14.42 -8.91
N ALA A 42 15.97 -13.45 -9.01
CA ALA A 42 14.53 -13.74 -9.00
C ALA A 42 14.12 -14.67 -10.14
N ARG A 43 14.76 -14.57 -11.31
CA ARG A 43 14.53 -15.47 -12.45
C ARG A 43 15.18 -16.84 -12.22
N ALA A 44 16.41 -16.86 -11.73
CA ALA A 44 17.22 -18.06 -11.60
C ALA A 44 16.72 -18.99 -10.47
N GLU A 45 16.46 -18.45 -9.30
CA GLU A 45 15.94 -19.20 -8.16
C GLU A 45 14.42 -19.18 -8.08
N GLY A 46 13.82 -17.95 -8.00
CA GLY A 46 12.40 -17.82 -7.76
C GLY A 46 11.55 -18.41 -8.87
N MET A 47 11.71 -17.89 -10.07
CA MET A 47 10.86 -18.28 -11.21
C MET A 47 11.19 -19.66 -11.73
N ARG A 48 12.48 -19.98 -11.91
CA ARG A 48 12.91 -21.27 -12.47
C ARG A 48 12.60 -22.42 -11.52
N ASP A 49 13.00 -22.31 -10.25
CA ASP A 49 12.98 -23.44 -9.34
C ASP A 49 11.60 -23.63 -8.68
N MET A 50 10.90 -22.52 -8.37
CA MET A 50 9.55 -22.56 -7.77
C MET A 50 8.41 -22.44 -8.77
N GLY A 51 8.70 -22.03 -10.00
CA GLY A 51 7.74 -21.98 -11.11
C GLY A 51 6.56 -21.01 -10.98
N PRO A 52 6.64 -19.87 -10.23
CA PRO A 52 5.50 -18.96 -10.15
C PRO A 52 5.19 -18.37 -11.52
N CYS A 53 3.96 -18.56 -11.95
CA CYS A 53 3.47 -18.05 -13.23
C CYS A 53 2.04 -17.55 -13.08
N LEU A 54 1.78 -16.37 -13.63
CA LEU A 54 0.42 -15.82 -13.62
C LEU A 54 -0.44 -16.61 -14.63
N ALA A 55 -1.51 -17.23 -14.14
CA ALA A 55 -2.47 -17.91 -15.02
C ALA A 55 -3.13 -16.91 -15.99
N PRO A 56 -3.37 -17.30 -17.25
CA PRO A 56 -4.01 -16.40 -18.22
C PRO A 56 -5.34 -15.82 -17.76
N GLN A 57 -6.17 -16.61 -17.08
CA GLN A 57 -7.43 -16.12 -16.51
C GLN A 57 -7.21 -15.03 -15.45
N ASN A 58 -6.17 -15.17 -14.61
CA ASN A 58 -5.85 -14.14 -13.61
C ASN A 58 -5.32 -12.87 -14.28
N ALA A 59 -4.51 -13.00 -15.32
CA ALA A 59 -4.04 -11.87 -16.13
C ALA A 59 -5.23 -11.13 -16.76
N TRP A 60 -6.18 -11.85 -17.34
CA TRP A 60 -7.40 -11.28 -17.91
C TRP A 60 -8.23 -10.54 -16.87
N ASN A 61 -8.45 -11.13 -15.69
CA ASN A 61 -9.19 -10.47 -14.60
C ASN A 61 -8.52 -9.16 -14.15
N ILE A 62 -7.19 -9.15 -14.05
CA ILE A 62 -6.43 -7.95 -13.70
C ILE A 62 -6.58 -6.88 -14.78
N LEU A 63 -6.39 -7.24 -16.05
CA LEU A 63 -6.52 -6.31 -17.17
C LEU A 63 -7.93 -5.71 -17.22
N HIS A 64 -8.95 -6.55 -17.07
CA HIS A 64 -10.34 -6.10 -17.02
C HIS A 64 -10.61 -5.12 -15.86
N GLY A 65 -10.03 -5.39 -14.69
CA GLY A 65 -10.07 -4.46 -13.56
C GLY A 65 -9.36 -3.12 -13.80
N LEU A 66 -8.31 -3.11 -14.63
CA LEU A 66 -7.56 -1.91 -14.96
C LEU A 66 -8.30 -0.96 -15.92
N GLU A 67 -9.19 -1.48 -16.77
CA GLU A 67 -9.92 -0.67 -17.75
C GLU A 67 -10.72 0.47 -17.10
N THR A 68 -11.25 0.26 -15.91
CA THR A 68 -12.04 1.26 -15.18
C THR A 68 -11.29 1.91 -14.01
N LEU A 69 -10.01 1.58 -13.82
CA LEU A 69 -9.24 2.03 -12.64
C LEU A 69 -9.15 3.55 -12.56
N SER A 70 -8.89 4.23 -13.67
CA SER A 70 -8.78 5.71 -13.69
C SER A 70 -10.08 6.38 -13.25
N LEU A 71 -11.22 5.89 -13.73
CA LEU A 71 -12.54 6.41 -13.36
C LEU A 71 -12.84 6.18 -11.87
N ARG A 72 -12.52 4.99 -11.37
CA ARG A 72 -12.70 4.65 -9.95
C ARG A 72 -11.81 5.51 -9.07
N MET A 73 -10.54 5.68 -9.42
CA MET A 73 -9.58 6.47 -8.65
C MET A 73 -9.94 7.95 -8.62
N GLU A 74 -10.40 8.54 -9.71
CA GLU A 74 -10.92 9.90 -9.73
C GLU A 74 -12.07 10.07 -8.75
N LYS A 75 -13.02 9.13 -8.76
CA LYS A 75 -14.15 9.15 -7.84
C LYS A 75 -13.73 8.94 -6.38
N HIS A 76 -12.82 8.01 -6.12
CA HIS A 76 -12.26 7.79 -4.79
C HIS A 76 -11.59 9.06 -4.24
N CYS A 77 -10.71 9.69 -5.01
CA CYS A 77 -10.04 10.91 -4.60
C CYS A 77 -11.03 12.05 -4.32
N SER A 78 -12.00 12.27 -5.22
CA SER A 78 -12.99 13.33 -5.03
C SER A 78 -13.89 13.09 -3.81
N ASN A 79 -14.26 11.85 -3.52
CA ASN A 79 -15.00 11.52 -2.31
C ASN A 79 -14.15 11.70 -1.05
N ALA A 80 -12.87 11.30 -1.10
CA ALA A 80 -11.96 11.47 0.02
C ALA A 80 -11.79 12.94 0.42
N LEU A 81 -11.64 13.84 -0.54
CA LEU A 81 -11.54 15.28 -0.27
C LEU A 81 -12.77 15.80 0.49
N LYS A 82 -13.97 15.41 0.08
CA LYS A 82 -15.22 15.78 0.78
C LYS A 82 -15.28 15.22 2.19
N MET A 83 -14.82 13.97 2.37
CA MET A 83 -14.78 13.34 3.69
C MET A 83 -13.74 14.00 4.60
N VAL A 84 -12.57 14.33 4.08
CA VAL A 84 -11.54 15.06 4.84
C VAL A 84 -12.06 16.41 5.31
N GLU A 85 -12.73 17.17 4.43
CA GLU A 85 -13.36 18.44 4.78
C GLU A 85 -14.42 18.26 5.87
N TYR A 86 -15.32 17.30 5.71
CA TYR A 86 -16.37 17.01 6.68
C TYR A 86 -15.79 16.61 8.04
N LEU A 87 -14.86 15.65 8.05
CA LEU A 87 -14.26 15.13 9.28
C LEU A 87 -13.41 16.19 10.00
N SER A 88 -12.69 17.02 9.25
CA SER A 88 -11.86 18.09 9.83
C SER A 88 -12.69 19.17 10.55
N ASN A 89 -13.95 19.34 10.18
CA ASN A 89 -14.87 20.30 10.79
C ASN A 89 -15.86 19.67 11.77
N HIS A 90 -15.81 18.34 11.97
CA HIS A 90 -16.78 17.66 12.83
C HIS A 90 -16.39 17.74 14.31
N GLU A 91 -17.32 18.19 15.16
CA GLU A 91 -17.07 18.44 16.59
C GLU A 91 -16.56 17.23 17.39
N SER A 92 -16.97 16.00 17.01
CA SER A 92 -16.57 14.76 17.67
C SER A 92 -15.26 14.19 17.14
N VAL A 93 -14.64 14.78 16.12
CA VAL A 93 -13.35 14.35 15.57
C VAL A 93 -12.23 15.14 16.22
N ALA A 94 -11.20 14.43 16.66
CA ALA A 94 -10.04 15.01 17.33
C ALA A 94 -8.92 15.37 16.34
N TRP A 95 -8.74 14.54 15.32
CA TRP A 95 -7.72 14.71 14.27
C TRP A 95 -8.09 13.93 13.00
N VAL A 96 -7.56 14.38 11.88
CA VAL A 96 -7.66 13.72 10.58
C VAL A 96 -6.26 13.64 9.97
N SER A 97 -5.88 12.46 9.49
CA SER A 97 -4.64 12.23 8.74
C SER A 97 -4.95 11.83 7.30
N HIS A 98 -4.68 12.76 6.40
CA HIS A 98 -4.74 12.60 4.96
C HIS A 98 -3.90 13.72 4.34
N ALA A 99 -3.16 13.45 3.29
CA ALA A 99 -2.23 14.44 2.73
C ALA A 99 -2.89 15.76 2.25
N SER A 100 -4.21 15.76 1.99
CA SER A 100 -4.96 16.97 1.68
C SER A 100 -5.51 17.71 2.91
N ALA A 101 -5.40 17.11 4.11
CA ALA A 101 -5.95 17.73 5.33
C ALA A 101 -5.22 19.05 5.66
N PRO A 102 -5.89 20.03 6.25
CA PRO A 102 -5.26 21.26 6.71
C PRO A 102 -4.12 20.97 7.68
N GLY A 103 -2.94 21.54 7.41
CA GLY A 103 -1.77 21.39 8.28
C GLY A 103 -1.05 20.04 8.20
N HIS A 104 -1.40 19.16 7.25
CA HIS A 104 -0.65 17.91 7.07
C HIS A 104 0.79 18.19 6.61
N PRO A 105 1.82 17.59 7.24
CA PRO A 105 3.23 17.93 6.95
C PRO A 105 3.64 17.63 5.51
N ASP A 106 3.06 16.59 4.90
CA ASP A 106 3.41 16.16 3.53
C ASP A 106 2.50 16.75 2.45
N LYS A 107 1.69 17.78 2.76
CA LYS A 107 0.72 18.33 1.80
C LYS A 107 1.38 18.82 0.52
N GLU A 108 2.41 19.63 0.63
CA GLU A 108 3.14 20.19 -0.52
C GLU A 108 3.83 19.08 -1.34
N LEU A 109 4.41 18.10 -0.66
CA LEU A 109 5.03 16.95 -1.33
C LEU A 109 3.97 16.14 -2.10
N ALA A 110 2.83 15.87 -1.47
CA ALA A 110 1.75 15.13 -2.10
C ALA A 110 1.18 15.87 -3.33
N GLU A 111 1.00 17.17 -3.27
CA GLU A 111 0.58 17.99 -4.42
C GLU A 111 1.59 17.90 -5.58
N LYS A 112 2.88 17.81 -5.27
CA LYS A 112 3.95 17.68 -6.27
C LYS A 112 3.99 16.31 -6.93
N ILE A 113 3.91 15.22 -6.14
CA ILE A 113 4.09 13.85 -6.64
C ILE A 113 2.78 13.15 -7.02
N LEU A 114 1.64 13.62 -6.51
CA LEU A 114 0.31 13.09 -6.76
C LEU A 114 -0.66 14.16 -7.29
N PRO A 115 -0.34 14.85 -8.40
CA PRO A 115 -1.10 16.01 -8.86
C PRO A 115 -2.54 15.69 -9.29
N LYS A 116 -2.86 14.41 -9.53
CA LYS A 116 -4.20 13.96 -9.90
C LYS A 116 -5.07 13.51 -8.72
N GLY A 117 -4.52 13.51 -7.49
CA GLY A 117 -5.25 13.15 -6.29
C GLY A 117 -4.40 12.34 -5.30
N THR A 118 -4.63 12.58 -4.03
CA THR A 118 -3.85 12.05 -2.89
C THR A 118 -4.36 10.71 -2.36
N GLY A 119 -5.20 10.03 -3.13
CA GLY A 119 -5.76 8.74 -2.75
C GLY A 119 -7.06 8.85 -1.92
N SER A 120 -7.48 7.72 -1.38
CA SER A 120 -8.77 7.58 -0.67
C SER A 120 -8.65 7.02 0.74
N MET A 121 -7.42 6.82 1.23
CA MET A 121 -7.20 6.30 2.57
C MET A 121 -7.16 7.46 3.57
N ILE A 122 -8.10 7.48 4.51
CA ILE A 122 -8.22 8.51 5.54
C ILE A 122 -8.12 7.83 6.89
N ALA A 123 -7.24 8.32 7.77
CA ALA A 123 -7.29 7.98 9.17
C ALA A 123 -7.81 9.16 9.97
N PHE A 124 -8.60 8.90 11.01
CA PHE A 124 -9.12 9.94 11.89
C PHE A 124 -9.33 9.40 13.31
N GLY A 125 -9.23 10.26 14.27
CA GLY A 125 -9.49 9.98 15.67
C GLY A 125 -10.78 10.61 16.16
N ILE A 126 -11.59 9.80 16.87
CA ILE A 126 -12.83 10.27 17.52
C ILE A 126 -12.50 10.66 18.97
N LYS A 127 -13.07 11.74 19.46
CA LYS A 127 -13.01 12.13 20.87
C LYS A 127 -13.64 11.03 21.73
N GLY A 128 -13.00 10.64 22.83
CA GLY A 128 -13.45 9.54 23.69
C GLY A 128 -12.68 8.23 23.50
N GLY A 129 -11.63 8.23 22.64
CA GLY A 129 -10.66 7.14 22.55
C GLY A 129 -11.19 5.83 21.99
N LYS A 130 -10.61 4.71 22.45
CA LYS A 130 -10.88 3.37 21.94
C LYS A 130 -12.35 2.96 22.03
N GLU A 131 -13.02 3.30 23.12
CA GLU A 131 -14.42 2.94 23.35
C GLU A 131 -15.37 3.69 22.37
N ALA A 132 -15.11 4.99 22.15
CA ALA A 132 -15.87 5.76 21.19
C ALA A 132 -15.66 5.25 19.75
N GLY A 133 -14.44 4.87 19.39
CA GLY A 133 -14.13 4.23 18.11
C GLY A 133 -14.85 2.90 17.93
N ALA A 134 -14.89 2.05 18.94
CA ALA A 134 -15.62 0.79 18.92
C ALA A 134 -17.14 1.02 18.78
N ALA A 135 -17.69 1.98 19.52
CA ALA A 135 -19.09 2.34 19.42
C ALA A 135 -19.46 2.87 18.04
N PHE A 136 -18.61 3.70 17.42
CA PHE A 136 -18.77 4.17 16.06
C PHE A 136 -18.86 3.01 15.07
N ILE A 137 -17.86 2.11 15.08
CA ILE A 137 -17.82 0.96 14.18
C ILE A 137 -19.06 0.07 14.30
N ASN A 138 -19.50 -0.19 15.52
CA ASN A 138 -20.68 -1.04 15.76
C ASN A 138 -22.01 -0.41 15.30
N ASN A 139 -22.04 0.89 15.07
CA ASN A 139 -23.24 1.62 14.64
C ASN A 139 -23.20 2.07 13.17
N VAL A 140 -22.12 1.84 12.44
CA VAL A 140 -22.03 2.19 11.03
C VAL A 140 -22.98 1.32 10.22
N LYS A 141 -23.81 1.97 9.37
CA LYS A 141 -24.81 1.29 8.53
C LYS A 141 -24.44 1.29 7.05
N LEU A 142 -23.94 2.40 6.52
CA LEU A 142 -23.62 2.55 5.10
C LEU A 142 -22.26 1.95 4.76
N ALA A 143 -21.25 2.22 5.58
CA ALA A 143 -19.92 1.69 5.34
C ALA A 143 -19.78 0.23 5.82
N SER A 144 -19.05 -0.58 5.07
CA SER A 144 -18.76 -1.95 5.45
C SER A 144 -17.60 -2.01 6.43
N HIS A 145 -17.77 -2.74 7.53
CA HIS A 145 -16.70 -2.98 8.51
C HIS A 145 -15.77 -4.08 8.01
N LEU A 146 -14.80 -3.72 7.21
CA LEU A 146 -13.75 -4.61 6.71
C LEU A 146 -12.54 -3.81 6.22
N ALA A 147 -11.40 -4.49 6.05
CA ALA A 147 -10.18 -3.93 5.47
C ALA A 147 -10.02 -4.39 4.02
N ASN A 148 -9.91 -3.45 3.10
CA ASN A 148 -9.51 -3.65 1.70
C ASN A 148 -9.05 -2.32 1.12
N VAL A 149 -8.42 -2.35 -0.04
CA VAL A 149 -7.99 -1.16 -0.78
C VAL A 149 -8.58 -1.17 -2.19
N GLY A 150 -9.23 -0.06 -2.58
CA GLY A 150 -9.81 0.10 -3.92
C GLY A 150 -11.16 -0.57 -4.12
N ASP A 151 -11.85 -0.98 -3.05
CA ASP A 151 -13.23 -1.48 -3.13
C ASP A 151 -14.18 -0.36 -3.61
N ALA A 152 -15.21 -0.73 -4.36
CA ALA A 152 -16.26 0.20 -4.80
C ALA A 152 -17.15 0.69 -3.64
N ARG A 153 -17.20 -0.07 -2.54
CA ARG A 153 -17.93 0.29 -1.32
C ARG A 153 -17.09 1.21 -0.42
N THR A 154 -17.75 2.02 0.39
CA THR A 154 -17.09 2.71 1.50
C THR A 154 -16.75 1.70 2.59
N LEU A 155 -15.50 1.67 2.99
CA LEU A 155 -15.00 0.77 4.03
C LEU A 155 -14.52 1.56 5.24
N VAL A 156 -14.69 0.99 6.41
CA VAL A 156 -14.17 1.56 7.66
C VAL A 156 -13.74 0.45 8.60
N ILE A 157 -12.66 0.70 9.33
CA ILE A 157 -12.12 -0.24 10.33
C ILE A 157 -11.66 0.53 11.54
N HIS A 158 -11.76 -0.07 12.72
CA HIS A 158 -11.15 0.41 13.95
C HIS A 158 -9.97 -0.49 14.30
N PRO A 159 -8.73 -0.13 13.95
CA PRO A 159 -7.56 -1.01 14.09
C PRO A 159 -7.35 -1.51 15.52
N ALA A 160 -7.54 -0.65 16.51
CA ALA A 160 -7.34 -0.98 17.93
C ALA A 160 -8.28 -2.06 18.48
N SER A 161 -9.43 -2.32 17.84
CA SER A 161 -10.34 -3.41 18.22
C SER A 161 -10.43 -4.54 17.21
N ALA A 162 -9.72 -4.44 16.08
CA ALA A 162 -9.72 -5.42 15.01
C ALA A 162 -8.30 -5.90 14.66
N THR A 163 -7.69 -5.35 13.63
CA THR A 163 -6.41 -5.83 13.08
C THR A 163 -5.20 -5.66 14.01
N HIS A 164 -5.25 -4.73 14.97
CA HIS A 164 -4.17 -4.44 15.92
C HIS A 164 -4.60 -4.66 17.38
N SER A 165 -5.61 -5.50 17.61
CA SER A 165 -6.14 -5.76 18.96
C SER A 165 -5.16 -6.49 19.88
N GLN A 166 -4.09 -7.08 19.31
CA GLN A 166 -3.05 -7.82 20.04
C GLN A 166 -1.83 -6.94 20.40
N MET A 167 -1.80 -5.69 19.98
CA MET A 167 -0.83 -4.67 20.35
C MET A 167 -1.42 -3.80 21.45
#